data_f3547b9d9317e4cce2c3446601997d47
#
_entry.id   f3547b9d9317e4cce2c3446601997d47
#
_cell.length_a   1.000
_cell.length_b   1.000
_cell.length_c   1.000
_cell.angle_alpha   90.00
_cell.angle_beta   90.00
_cell.angle_gamma   90.00
#
_symmetry.space_group_name_H-M   'P 1'
#
loop_
_entity.id
_entity.type
_entity.pdbx_description
1 polymer ?
#
loop_
_entity_poly.entity_id
_entity_poly.type
_entity_poly.pdbx_seq_one_letter_code
_entity_poly.pdbx_strand_id
1 'polypeptide(L)'
;MDNPSGDRSSRGSGGTEDGSERRGRRLSISRRLFFFGEDELEGEATLLDISTNGCQATSLTEVQLGATLKLSLFLEDQQWPLRIDEAIVRWVKDQSFGLEFTGIRPAQRERLRALIMKSK
;
A
#
# COMPACT_ATOMS: atom_id res chain seq x y z
N MET A 1 23.23 -0.81 -1.42
CA MET A 1 23.03 -1.26 -1.37
C MET A 1 22.47 -1.45 -1.57
N ASP A 2 22.41 -1.25 -1.26
CA ASP A 2 22.13 -1.65 -1.20
C ASP A 2 21.47 -1.45 -1.24
N ASN A 3 21.60 -1.30 -1.06
CA ASN A 3 21.35 -1.60 -1.06
C ASN A 3 20.88 -1.41 -0.96
N PRO A 4 21.19 -1.42 -0.70
CA PRO A 4 21.01 -1.57 -0.78
C PRO A 4 20.50 -1.24 -0.87
N SER A 5 20.68 -1.21 -0.70
CA SER A 5 20.50 -1.41 -0.79
C SER A 5 20.10 -1.04 -1.05
N GLY A 6 20.47 -0.70 -0.52
CA GLY A 6 20.54 -0.90 -0.93
C GLY A 6 20.11 -0.44 -1.20
N ASP A 7 20.31 -0.48 -1.29
CA ASP A 7 20.21 -0.59 -1.63
C ASP A 7 19.84 -0.08 -1.83
N ARG A 8 20.20 0.17 -1.56
CA ARG A 8 20.05 0.10 -1.92
C ARG A 8 19.77 0.27 -2.26
N SER A 9 20.42 0.69 -2.00
CA SER A 9 20.23 0.51 -2.54
C SER A 9 19.91 0.70 -2.86
N SER A 10 20.38 0.98 -2.73
CA SER A 10 20.18 0.78 -3.35
C SER A 10 19.91 0.95 -3.63
N ARG A 11 19.98 1.21 -3.53
CA ARG A 11 19.79 0.99 -4.16
C ARG A 11 19.54 1.01 -4.77
N GLY A 12 20.08 1.34 -4.38
CA GLY A 12 19.99 1.16 -5.31
C GLY A 12 19.52 1.20 -5.78
N SER A 13 19.71 1.54 -6.01
CA SER A 13 19.25 1.33 -6.77
C SER A 13 18.87 1.40 -7.37
N GLY A 14 19.05 1.62 -7.26
CA GLY A 14 18.74 1.55 -8.13
C GLY A 14 18.19 1.54 -8.70
N GLY A 15 18.11 1.76 -8.94
CA GLY A 15 17.61 1.69 -9.75
C GLY A 15 16.91 1.66 -10.08
N THR A 16 16.82 2.06 -10.20
CA THR A 16 16.21 1.90 -10.79
C THR A 16 15.58 1.72 -11.14
N GLU A 17 15.29 1.94 -11.23
CA GLU A 17 14.58 1.74 -11.74
C GLU A 17 14.20 1.11 -12.20
N ASP A 18 13.92 1.14 -12.23
CA ASP A 18 13.71 0.59 -12.78
C ASP A 18 12.65 -0.31 -13.08
N GLY A 19 12.37 -1.32 -13.06
CA GLY A 19 11.47 -2.36 -13.53
C GLY A 19 10.09 -2.32 -12.98
N SER A 20 9.92 -1.83 -11.84
CA SER A 20 8.61 -1.78 -11.21
C SER A 20 7.64 -0.95 -12.02
N GLU A 21 8.12 -0.08 -12.82
CA GLU A 21 7.22 0.76 -13.58
C GLU A 21 6.45 0.02 -14.63
N ARG A 22 6.94 -1.11 -15.02
CA ARG A 22 6.26 -1.87 -16.03
C ARG A 22 5.00 -2.52 -15.55
N ARG A 23 4.84 -2.57 -14.26
CA ARG A 23 3.67 -3.18 -13.69
C ARG A 23 2.61 -2.20 -13.37
N GLY A 24 2.75 -0.99 -13.86
CA GLY A 24 1.84 0.05 -13.54
C GLY A 24 2.49 1.00 -12.57
N ARG A 25 1.89 2.14 -12.43
CA ARG A 25 2.43 3.16 -11.59
C ARG A 25 2.29 2.84 -10.13
N ARG A 26 3.32 3.16 -9.39
CA ARG A 26 3.28 3.08 -7.95
C ARG A 26 3.67 4.42 -7.39
N LEU A 27 2.96 4.81 -6.37
CA LEU A 27 3.21 6.05 -5.67
C LEU A 27 3.88 5.71 -4.36
N SER A 28 5.11 6.19 -4.17
CA SER A 28 5.83 5.96 -2.93
C SER A 28 5.47 7.06 -1.97
N ILE A 29 4.80 6.72 -0.90
CA ILE A 29 4.34 7.70 0.06
C ILE A 29 4.49 7.14 1.46
N SER A 30 4.44 8.05 2.41
CA SER A 30 4.52 7.68 3.81
C SER A 30 3.29 8.28 4.48
N ARG A 31 2.18 7.58 4.36
CA ARG A 31 0.92 8.04 4.88
C ARG A 31 0.30 6.99 5.78
N ARG A 32 -0.72 7.39 6.48
CA ARG A 32 -1.34 6.55 7.48
C ARG A 32 -2.44 5.70 6.87
N LEU A 33 -2.51 4.48 7.33
CA LEU A 33 -3.51 3.53 6.88
C LEU A 33 -4.07 2.84 8.11
N PHE A 34 -5.39 2.77 8.19
CA PHE A 34 -6.04 1.98 9.23
C PHE A 34 -6.64 0.75 8.59
N PHE A 35 -6.53 -0.38 9.27
CA PHE A 35 -7.10 -1.61 8.73
C PHE A 35 -7.94 -2.29 9.79
N PHE A 36 -8.95 -3.01 9.31
CA PHE A 36 -9.91 -3.71 10.16
C PHE A 36 -10.14 -5.09 9.58
N GLY A 37 -10.10 -6.08 10.42
CA GLY A 37 -10.31 -7.46 9.99
C GLY A 37 -11.33 -8.13 10.86
N GLU A 38 -11.33 -9.47 10.81
CA GLU A 38 -12.24 -10.26 11.61
C GLU A 38 -11.72 -10.37 13.03
N ASP A 39 -12.60 -10.80 13.93
CA ASP A 39 -12.25 -11.02 15.32
C ASP A 39 -11.70 -9.76 15.97
N GLU A 40 -12.31 -8.63 15.61
CA GLU A 40 -11.95 -7.35 16.20
C GLU A 40 -10.52 -6.94 15.92
N LEU A 41 -9.94 -7.49 14.87
CA LEU A 41 -8.61 -7.04 14.47
C LEU A 41 -8.70 -5.63 13.95
N GLU A 42 -7.85 -4.76 14.47
CA GLU A 42 -7.72 -3.44 13.90
C GLU A 42 -6.33 -2.91 14.22
N GLY A 43 -5.82 -2.09 13.33
CA GLY A 43 -4.49 -1.58 13.52
C GLY A 43 -4.23 -0.40 12.63
N GLU A 44 -3.10 0.21 12.89
CA GLU A 44 -2.63 1.35 12.12
C GLU A 44 -1.33 0.97 11.46
N ALA A 45 -1.15 1.39 10.22
CA ALA A 45 0.06 1.09 9.47
C ALA A 45 0.54 2.33 8.77
N THR A 46 1.80 2.30 8.37
CA THR A 46 2.36 3.33 7.53
C THR A 46 2.38 2.80 6.11
N LEU A 47 1.76 3.53 5.22
CA LEU A 47 1.68 3.15 3.83
C LEU A 47 3.02 3.43 3.17
N LEU A 48 3.59 2.45 2.52
CA LEU A 48 4.88 2.59 1.87
C LEU A 48 4.73 2.94 0.40
N ASP A 49 3.85 2.24 -0.29
CA ASP A 49 3.53 2.59 -1.66
C ASP A 49 2.14 2.08 -1.98
N ILE A 50 1.59 2.58 -3.05
CA ILE A 50 0.24 2.22 -3.44
C ILE A 50 0.12 2.27 -4.96
N SER A 51 -0.68 1.35 -5.50
CA SER A 51 -1.04 1.33 -6.91
C SER A 51 -2.54 1.17 -6.98
N THR A 52 -3.07 1.07 -8.19
CA THR A 52 -4.51 0.90 -8.33
C THR A 52 -4.97 -0.49 -7.89
N ASN A 53 -4.06 -1.43 -7.73
CA ASN A 53 -4.43 -2.80 -7.41
C ASN A 53 -4.03 -3.25 -6.02
N GLY A 54 -3.23 -2.46 -5.32
CA GLY A 54 -2.79 -2.87 -4.01
C GLY A 54 -1.82 -1.90 -3.40
N CYS A 55 -1.29 -2.28 -2.24
CA CYS A 55 -0.35 -1.42 -1.55
C CYS A 55 0.58 -2.25 -0.67
N GLN A 56 1.63 -1.59 -0.18
CA GLN A 56 2.53 -2.16 0.80
C GLN A 56 2.54 -1.24 2.01
N ALA A 57 2.60 -1.84 3.17
CA ALA A 57 2.55 -1.10 4.41
C ALA A 57 3.37 -1.80 5.48
N THR A 58 3.65 -1.06 6.55
CA THR A 58 4.34 -1.62 7.68
C THR A 58 3.57 -1.25 8.95
N SER A 59 3.54 -2.15 9.92
CA SER A 59 2.76 -1.96 11.11
C SER A 59 3.32 -2.78 12.26
N LEU A 60 3.10 -2.31 13.46
CA LEU A 60 3.42 -3.10 14.65
C LEU A 60 2.33 -4.12 14.94
N THR A 61 1.16 -3.94 14.37
CA THR A 61 0.06 -4.89 14.52
C THR A 61 0.24 -6.01 13.52
N GLU A 62 0.27 -7.22 14.01
CA GLU A 62 0.44 -8.39 13.16
C GLU A 62 -0.77 -8.66 12.30
N VAL A 63 -0.53 -9.01 11.05
CA VAL A 63 -1.59 -9.46 10.16
C VAL A 63 -1.22 -10.85 9.65
N GLN A 64 -2.23 -11.59 9.26
CA GLN A 64 -2.05 -12.96 8.81
C GLN A 64 -2.13 -13.04 7.30
N LEU A 65 -1.25 -13.84 6.73
CA LEU A 65 -1.31 -14.10 5.31
C LEU A 65 -2.70 -14.64 4.94
N GLY A 66 -3.29 -14.06 3.92
CA GLY A 66 -4.60 -14.48 3.47
C GLY A 66 -5.77 -13.80 4.15
N ALA A 67 -5.50 -12.99 5.16
CA ALA A 67 -6.57 -12.30 5.86
C ALA A 67 -7.22 -11.27 4.95
N THR A 68 -8.50 -11.06 5.17
CA THR A 68 -9.27 -10.06 4.44
C THR A 68 -9.48 -8.85 5.34
N LEU A 69 -9.13 -7.69 4.84
CA LEU A 69 -9.15 -6.47 5.62
C LEU A 69 -9.95 -5.38 4.91
N LYS A 70 -10.50 -4.48 5.69
CA LYS A 70 -11.04 -3.23 5.20
C LYS A 70 -10.04 -2.14 5.50
N LEU A 71 -9.87 -1.20 4.60
CA LEU A 71 -8.84 -0.20 4.74
C LEU A 71 -9.39 1.19 4.69
N SER A 72 -8.76 2.08 5.45
CA SER A 72 -8.99 3.53 5.35
C SER A 72 -7.62 4.17 5.20
N LEU A 73 -7.40 4.80 4.06
CA LEU A 73 -6.11 5.41 3.76
C LEU A 73 -6.24 6.93 3.86
N PHE A 74 -5.35 7.52 4.64
CA PHE A 74 -5.35 8.96 4.83
C PHE A 74 -4.26 9.57 3.97
N LEU A 75 -4.69 10.12 2.85
CA LEU A 75 -3.78 10.64 1.84
C LEU A 75 -3.75 12.16 1.92
N GLU A 76 -2.66 12.70 1.47
CA GLU A 76 -2.34 14.09 1.73
C GLU A 76 -3.37 15.06 1.22
N ASP A 77 -3.83 14.88 0.02
CA ASP A 77 -4.73 15.83 -0.61
C ASP A 77 -6.20 15.56 -0.37
N GLN A 78 -6.50 14.61 0.50
CA GLN A 78 -7.86 14.13 0.61
C GLN A 78 -8.46 14.58 1.93
N GLN A 79 -9.63 15.20 1.87
CA GLN A 79 -10.38 15.49 3.08
C GLN A 79 -10.98 14.24 3.68
N TRP A 80 -11.29 13.29 2.82
CA TRP A 80 -11.93 12.05 3.24
C TRP A 80 -10.98 10.91 3.05
N PRO A 81 -10.96 9.95 3.95
CA PRO A 81 -10.13 8.79 3.73
C PRO A 81 -10.58 8.05 2.49
N LEU A 82 -9.63 7.46 1.81
CA LEU A 82 -9.94 6.59 0.68
C LEU A 82 -10.21 5.21 1.25
N ARG A 83 -11.37 4.67 0.96
CA ARG A 83 -11.79 3.42 1.56
C ARG A 83 -11.71 2.27 0.58
N ILE A 84 -11.13 1.18 1.06
CA ILE A 84 -11.06 -0.06 0.31
C ILE A 84 -11.93 -1.05 1.07
N ASP A 85 -12.97 -1.54 0.42
CA ASP A 85 -13.94 -2.40 1.07
C ASP A 85 -13.35 -3.77 1.38
N GLU A 86 -12.43 -4.22 0.55
CA GLU A 86 -11.85 -5.54 0.76
C GLU A 86 -10.46 -5.60 0.18
N ALA A 87 -9.52 -6.06 0.99
CA ALA A 87 -8.14 -6.28 0.55
C ALA A 87 -7.66 -7.55 1.20
N ILE A 88 -6.79 -8.28 0.50
CA ILE A 88 -6.29 -9.55 1.00
C ILE A 88 -4.79 -9.43 1.19
N VAL A 89 -4.33 -9.94 2.34
CA VAL A 89 -2.90 -9.97 2.65
C VAL A 89 -2.25 -11.02 1.78
N ARG A 90 -1.38 -10.60 0.88
CA ARG A 90 -0.74 -11.50 -0.08
C ARG A 90 0.65 -11.93 0.34
N TRP A 91 1.32 -11.13 1.15
CA TRP A 91 2.61 -11.52 1.69
C TRP A 91 2.84 -10.77 2.99
N VAL A 92 3.64 -11.39 3.84
CA VAL A 92 4.03 -10.80 5.12
C VAL A 92 5.52 -11.05 5.29
N LYS A 93 6.25 -10.03 5.67
CA LYS A 93 7.66 -10.17 5.96
C LYS A 93 8.01 -9.20 7.08
N ASP A 94 8.36 -9.76 8.23
CA ASP A 94 8.63 -8.96 9.42
C ASP A 94 7.42 -8.10 9.74
N GLN A 95 7.57 -6.81 9.76
CA GLN A 95 6.46 -5.92 10.06
C GLN A 95 5.82 -5.33 8.81
N SER A 96 6.27 -5.79 7.65
CA SER A 96 5.73 -5.29 6.39
C SER A 96 4.80 -6.31 5.77
N PHE A 97 3.87 -5.83 4.99
CA PHE A 97 2.94 -6.73 4.31
C PHE A 97 2.42 -6.06 3.05
N GLY A 98 1.96 -6.91 2.15
CA GLY A 98 1.40 -6.45 0.90
C GLY A 98 -0.05 -6.83 0.82
N LEU A 99 -0.85 -5.92 0.30
CA LEU A 99 -2.29 -6.07 0.19
C LEU A 99 -2.70 -5.96 -1.27
N GLU A 100 -3.62 -6.82 -1.66
CA GLU A 100 -4.25 -6.73 -2.97
C GLU A 100 -5.68 -6.26 -2.75
N PHE A 101 -6.10 -5.24 -3.48
CA PHE A 101 -7.45 -4.71 -3.37
C PHE A 101 -8.37 -5.60 -4.19
N THR A 102 -9.32 -6.25 -3.52
CA THR A 102 -10.26 -7.14 -4.18
C THR A 102 -11.67 -6.58 -4.18
N GLY A 103 -11.93 -5.57 -3.37
CA GLY A 103 -13.24 -4.92 -3.37
C GLY A 103 -13.07 -3.43 -3.16
N ILE A 104 -13.32 -2.67 -4.19
CA ILE A 104 -13.21 -1.22 -4.11
C ILE A 104 -14.32 -0.64 -4.96
N ARG A 105 -15.02 0.35 -4.41
CA ARG A 105 -16.12 0.97 -5.12
C ARG A 105 -15.60 1.80 -6.27
N PRO A 106 -16.38 1.91 -7.36
CA PRO A 106 -15.90 2.65 -8.53
C PRO A 106 -15.46 4.08 -8.20
N ALA A 107 -16.21 4.78 -7.35
CA ALA A 107 -15.84 6.15 -7.01
C ALA A 107 -14.49 6.20 -6.30
N GLN A 108 -14.23 5.23 -5.43
CA GLN A 108 -12.96 5.19 -4.72
C GLN A 108 -11.83 4.80 -5.67
N ARG A 109 -12.11 3.92 -6.59
CA ARG A 109 -11.11 3.52 -7.58
C ARG A 109 -10.71 4.71 -8.44
N GLU A 110 -11.68 5.54 -8.82
CA GLU A 110 -11.37 6.72 -9.61
C GLU A 110 -10.54 7.72 -8.83
N ARG A 111 -10.84 7.88 -7.55
CA ARG A 111 -10.03 8.76 -6.70
C ARG A 111 -8.59 8.27 -6.65
N LEU A 112 -8.44 6.97 -6.46
CA LEU A 112 -7.12 6.37 -6.37
C LEU A 112 -6.37 6.53 -7.68
N ARG A 113 -7.03 6.26 -8.78
CA ARG A 113 -6.42 6.41 -10.09
C ARG A 113 -5.97 7.85 -10.32
N ALA A 114 -6.83 8.80 -10.01
CA ALA A 114 -6.51 10.21 -10.21
C ALA A 114 -5.33 10.61 -9.35
N LEU A 115 -5.27 10.13 -8.12
CA LEU A 115 -4.18 10.44 -7.24
C LEU A 115 -2.85 9.94 -7.79
N ILE A 116 -2.84 8.71 -8.26
CA ILE A 116 -1.62 8.10 -8.77
C ILE A 116 -1.18 8.78 -10.07
N MET A 117 -2.13 9.06 -10.95
CA MET A 117 -1.80 9.71 -12.22
C MET A 117 -1.30 11.12 -12.02
N LYS A 118 -1.78 11.78 -10.99
CA LYS A 118 -1.43 13.16 -10.72
C LYS A 118 -0.05 13.30 -10.13
N SER A 119 0.40 12.29 -9.44
CA SER A 119 1.68 12.31 -8.75
C SER A 119 2.79 11.79 -9.62
N LYS A 120 3.26 12.60 -10.47
CA LYS A 120 4.29 12.12 -11.39
C LYS A 120 5.67 12.54 -10.98
#